data_cfae95019ec3a159424c3a18afc43971
#
_entry.id   cfae95019ec3a159424c3a18afc43971
#
_cell.length_a   1.000
_cell.length_b   1.000
_cell.length_c   1.000
_cell.angle_alpha   90.00
_cell.angle_beta   90.00
_cell.angle_gamma   90.00
#
_symmetry.space_group_name_H-M   'P 1'
#
loop_
_entity.id
_entity.type
_entity.pdbx_description
1 polymer ?
#
loop_
_entity_poly.entity_id
_entity_poly.type
_entity_poly.pdbx_seq_one_letter_code
_entity_poly.pdbx_strand_id
1 'polypeptide(L)'
;MAFNTRVFPGSDKAFRQSVACISDKEFVLNNVLQGVAVNMDGQMPEALTAWVAPVTGVLADCAGLNAEERWGKSVEILQAAGWTATDWGSHPGGADRAVAPTGVKGPNGETPPSDMLLYAPGAGYDPLRSTMSLFIADWMQQLGFDVTARPTGFSVIVDKVFTPENCEDWYFYMLGWGLSAFPDHPEAFFASYNDTCEGGYNTPGFNNADFDALVGEFNKAKTVAEAIALSQQMEAILFEEMPYLVLFNVPTLEVYRNNVEFPFTDVLDGLTGTGGGYPSLVKVSS
;
A
#
# COMPACT_ATOMS: atom_id res chain seq x y z
N MET A 1 2.01 -0.56 -1.45
CA MET A 1 3.44 -0.15 -1.44
C MET A 1 3.79 0.32 -0.04
N ALA A 2 4.92 -0.13 0.50
CA ALA A 2 5.42 0.32 1.80
C ALA A 2 6.44 1.45 1.62
N PHE A 3 6.40 2.41 2.54
CA PHE A 3 7.47 3.39 2.73
C PHE A 3 8.30 2.99 3.95
N ASN A 4 9.61 3.07 3.87
CA ASN A 4 10.43 2.95 5.08
C ASN A 4 10.37 4.26 5.86
N THR A 5 9.62 4.28 6.95
CA THR A 5 9.40 5.50 7.74
C THR A 5 10.59 5.86 8.63
N ARG A 6 11.64 5.01 8.68
CA ARG A 6 12.88 5.27 9.41
C ARG A 6 13.85 6.14 8.61
N VAL A 7 13.77 6.08 7.28
CA VAL A 7 14.74 6.72 6.39
C VAL A 7 14.12 7.81 5.52
N PHE A 8 14.85 8.93 5.35
CA PHE A 8 14.43 10.01 4.46
C PHE A 8 14.51 9.59 2.98
N PRO A 9 13.54 9.93 2.14
CA PRO A 9 12.38 10.80 2.38
C PRO A 9 11.15 10.08 2.95
N GLY A 10 11.16 8.76 3.06
CA GLY A 10 10.06 7.95 3.58
C GLY A 10 9.64 8.32 5.02
N SER A 11 10.55 8.85 5.83
CA SER A 11 10.26 9.34 7.19
C SER A 11 9.39 10.60 7.22
N ASP A 12 9.34 11.38 6.14
CA ASP A 12 8.52 12.58 6.06
C ASP A 12 7.09 12.23 5.62
N LYS A 13 6.10 12.62 6.43
CA LYS A 13 4.68 12.35 6.17
C LYS A 13 4.19 13.00 4.89
N ALA A 14 4.55 14.26 4.65
CA ALA A 14 4.11 14.99 3.46
C ALA A 14 4.66 14.38 2.17
N PHE A 15 5.88 13.84 2.21
CA PHE A 15 6.39 13.03 1.09
C PHE A 15 5.49 11.83 0.82
N ARG A 16 5.14 11.04 1.83
CA ARG A 16 4.27 9.86 1.65
C ARG A 16 2.88 10.25 1.12
N GLN A 17 2.31 11.33 1.68
CA GLN A 17 1.03 11.89 1.23
C GLN A 17 1.08 12.42 -0.20
N SER A 18 2.16 13.10 -0.59
CA SER A 18 2.34 13.59 -1.96
C SER A 18 2.42 12.45 -2.97
N VAL A 19 3.14 11.38 -2.63
CA VAL A 19 3.20 10.17 -3.47
C VAL A 19 1.83 9.49 -3.56
N ALA A 20 1.07 9.44 -2.48
CA ALA A 20 -0.28 8.89 -2.48
C ALA A 20 -1.22 9.72 -3.38
N CYS A 21 -1.14 11.04 -3.33
CA CYS A 21 -1.96 11.94 -4.15
C CYS A 21 -1.67 11.83 -5.65
N ILE A 22 -0.38 11.84 -6.04
CA ILE A 22 -0.01 11.76 -7.47
C ILE A 22 -0.33 10.39 -8.07
N SER A 23 -0.42 9.35 -7.24
CA SER A 23 -0.63 7.97 -7.70
C SER A 23 -2.07 7.73 -8.16
N ASP A 24 -2.32 7.83 -9.45
CA ASP A 24 -3.61 7.50 -10.06
C ASP A 24 -3.77 5.97 -10.23
N LYS A 25 -4.06 5.32 -9.10
CA LYS A 25 -4.25 3.86 -9.06
C LYS A 25 -5.38 3.41 -9.98
N GLU A 26 -6.49 4.14 -9.99
CA GLU A 26 -7.66 3.79 -10.79
C GLU A 26 -7.36 3.82 -12.29
N PHE A 27 -6.58 4.78 -12.75
CA PHE A 27 -6.11 4.80 -14.14
C PHE A 27 -5.38 3.51 -14.49
N VAL A 28 -4.43 3.07 -13.67
CA VAL A 28 -3.67 1.84 -13.94
C VAL A 28 -4.56 0.61 -13.87
N LEU A 29 -5.41 0.51 -12.85
CA LEU A 29 -6.31 -0.63 -12.68
C LEU A 29 -7.28 -0.79 -13.85
N ASN A 30 -7.91 0.30 -14.28
CA ASN A 30 -8.96 0.27 -15.30
C ASN A 30 -8.39 0.25 -16.71
N ASN A 31 -7.39 1.07 -17.02
CA ASN A 31 -6.92 1.27 -18.40
C ASN A 31 -5.72 0.39 -18.78
N VAL A 32 -4.87 0.05 -17.81
CA VAL A 32 -3.66 -0.76 -18.06
C VAL A 32 -3.89 -2.22 -17.69
N LEU A 33 -4.42 -2.47 -16.50
CA LEU A 33 -4.68 -3.81 -15.97
C LEU A 33 -6.09 -4.32 -16.31
N GLN A 34 -6.90 -3.54 -17.03
CA GLN A 34 -8.20 -3.94 -17.58
C GLN A 34 -9.19 -4.49 -16.52
N GLY A 35 -9.13 -3.98 -15.30
CA GLY A 35 -10.06 -4.33 -14.23
C GLY A 35 -9.85 -5.73 -13.61
N VAL A 36 -8.69 -6.36 -13.82
CA VAL A 36 -8.40 -7.66 -13.17
C VAL A 36 -8.11 -7.56 -11.67
N ALA A 37 -8.01 -6.35 -11.15
CA ALA A 37 -7.89 -6.06 -9.73
C ALA A 37 -8.83 -4.92 -9.33
N VAL A 38 -9.22 -4.88 -8.07
CA VAL A 38 -10.15 -3.90 -7.51
C VAL A 38 -9.36 -2.87 -6.72
N ASN A 39 -9.67 -1.58 -6.90
CA ASN A 39 -9.05 -0.51 -6.11
C ASN A 39 -9.27 -0.75 -4.61
N MET A 40 -8.25 -0.47 -3.84
CA MET A 40 -8.30 -0.58 -2.39
C MET A 40 -7.51 0.60 -1.80
N ASP A 41 -8.11 1.33 -0.88
CA ASP A 41 -7.51 2.51 -0.25
C ASP A 41 -7.09 2.24 1.20
N GLY A 42 -7.93 1.55 1.96
CA GLY A 42 -7.67 1.16 3.36
C GLY A 42 -7.03 -0.22 3.49
N GLN A 43 -6.76 -0.60 4.73
CA GLN A 43 -6.19 -1.90 5.06
C GLN A 43 -7.22 -3.03 5.01
N MET A 44 -8.52 -2.67 5.09
CA MET A 44 -9.62 -3.63 5.06
C MET A 44 -10.13 -3.86 3.64
N PRO A 45 -10.09 -5.10 3.13
CA PRO A 45 -10.71 -5.45 1.86
C PRO A 45 -12.21 -5.18 1.86
N GLU A 46 -12.77 -4.77 0.72
CA GLU A 46 -14.22 -4.49 0.58
C GLU A 46 -15.12 -5.68 0.97
N ALA A 47 -14.63 -6.91 0.84
CA ALA A 47 -15.33 -8.10 1.30
C ALA A 47 -15.62 -8.08 2.81
N LEU A 48 -14.83 -7.36 3.59
CA LEU A 48 -15.03 -7.12 5.02
C LEU A 48 -15.85 -5.85 5.26
N THR A 49 -16.95 -5.66 4.56
CA THR A 49 -17.75 -4.43 4.45
C THR A 49 -17.97 -3.68 5.77
N ALA A 50 -18.25 -4.40 6.86
CA ALA A 50 -18.49 -3.78 8.17
C ALA A 50 -17.22 -3.17 8.80
N TRP A 51 -16.05 -3.59 8.38
CA TRP A 51 -14.76 -3.19 8.91
C TRP A 51 -14.13 -2.04 8.13
N VAL A 52 -14.55 -1.82 6.88
CA VAL A 52 -14.03 -0.76 6.02
C VAL A 52 -14.31 0.60 6.63
N ALA A 53 -13.27 1.39 6.84
CA ALA A 53 -13.39 2.77 7.27
C ALA A 53 -13.68 3.71 6.08
N PRO A 54 -14.39 4.83 6.31
CA PRO A 54 -14.47 5.88 5.32
C PRO A 54 -13.07 6.41 4.97
N VAL A 55 -12.77 6.51 3.69
CA VAL A 55 -11.48 7.07 3.21
C VAL A 55 -11.42 8.55 3.59
N THR A 56 -10.32 8.96 4.20
CA THR A 56 -10.09 10.32 4.67
C THR A 56 -8.71 10.84 4.26
N GLY A 57 -8.43 12.11 4.59
CA GLY A 57 -7.14 12.73 4.34
C GLY A 57 -6.81 12.83 2.84
N VAL A 58 -5.54 12.72 2.52
CA VAL A 58 -5.02 12.95 1.15
C VAL A 58 -5.66 12.05 0.10
N LEU A 59 -6.04 10.82 0.44
CA LEU A 59 -6.69 9.91 -0.51
C LEU A 59 -8.07 10.40 -0.89
N ALA A 60 -8.86 10.91 0.07
CA ALA A 60 -10.16 11.51 -0.21
C ALA A 60 -10.01 12.84 -0.97
N ASP A 61 -9.04 13.68 -0.59
CA ASP A 61 -8.80 14.98 -1.22
C ASP A 61 -8.32 14.87 -2.67
N CYS A 62 -7.63 13.79 -3.02
CA CYS A 62 -7.11 13.53 -4.36
C CYS A 62 -7.99 12.58 -5.18
N ALA A 63 -9.10 12.08 -4.62
CA ALA A 63 -10.02 11.22 -5.35
C ALA A 63 -10.66 11.97 -6.54
N GLY A 64 -10.68 11.32 -7.71
CA GLY A 64 -11.30 11.88 -8.92
C GLY A 64 -10.54 13.03 -9.58
N LEU A 65 -9.40 13.47 -9.04
CA LEU A 65 -8.55 14.47 -9.69
C LEU A 65 -7.89 13.88 -10.95
N ASN A 66 -7.75 14.71 -11.99
CA ASN A 66 -6.96 14.34 -13.17
C ASN A 66 -5.45 14.45 -12.91
N ALA A 67 -4.62 14.04 -13.87
CA ALA A 67 -3.16 13.98 -13.71
C ALA A 67 -2.53 15.36 -13.36
N GLU A 68 -2.97 16.45 -14.00
CA GLU A 68 -2.51 17.80 -13.71
C GLU A 68 -2.88 18.23 -12.30
N GLU A 69 -4.13 18.01 -11.91
CA GLU A 69 -4.64 18.36 -10.57
C GLU A 69 -3.93 17.54 -9.48
N ARG A 70 -3.71 16.23 -9.69
CA ARG A 70 -2.97 15.37 -8.78
C ARG A 70 -1.53 15.87 -8.60
N TRP A 71 -0.86 16.19 -9.71
CA TRP A 71 0.50 16.70 -9.67
C TRP A 71 0.55 18.04 -8.90
N GLY A 72 -0.33 18.99 -9.23
CA GLY A 72 -0.41 20.29 -8.56
C GLY A 72 -0.67 20.15 -7.06
N LYS A 73 -1.64 19.29 -6.68
CA LYS A 73 -1.96 19.01 -5.28
C LYS A 73 -0.80 18.36 -4.52
N SER A 74 -0.08 17.45 -5.16
CA SER A 74 1.11 16.83 -4.57
C SER A 74 2.23 17.80 -4.31
N VAL A 75 2.45 18.74 -5.23
CA VAL A 75 3.42 19.84 -5.04
C VAL A 75 2.96 20.77 -3.90
N GLU A 76 1.68 21.10 -3.81
CA GLU A 76 1.14 21.90 -2.70
C GLU A 76 1.35 21.23 -1.34
N ILE A 77 1.16 19.91 -1.23
CA ILE A 77 1.40 19.15 -0.01
C ILE A 77 2.86 19.28 0.44
N LEU A 78 3.79 19.09 -0.50
CA LEU A 78 5.22 19.24 -0.21
C LEU A 78 5.56 20.67 0.24
N GLN A 79 5.09 21.68 -0.50
CA GLN A 79 5.33 23.09 -0.17
C GLN A 79 4.77 23.47 1.20
N ALA A 80 3.55 23.04 1.52
CA ALA A 80 2.91 23.31 2.80
C ALA A 80 3.68 22.72 3.99
N ALA A 81 4.39 21.61 3.77
CA ALA A 81 5.25 20.97 4.76
C ALA A 81 6.67 21.53 4.82
N GLY A 82 6.97 22.58 4.05
CA GLY A 82 8.28 23.24 4.07
C GLY A 82 9.32 22.66 3.11
N TRP A 83 8.91 21.76 2.21
CA TRP A 83 9.78 21.33 1.12
C TRP A 83 10.05 22.52 0.19
N THR A 84 11.23 22.55 -0.40
CA THR A 84 11.66 23.60 -1.32
C THR A 84 12.21 23.00 -2.61
N ALA A 85 12.21 23.78 -3.68
CA ALA A 85 12.83 23.44 -4.95
C ALA A 85 13.47 24.68 -5.57
N THR A 86 14.50 24.50 -6.40
CA THR A 86 15.04 25.59 -7.22
C THR A 86 14.01 26.01 -8.28
N ASP A 87 13.32 25.03 -8.84
CA ASP A 87 12.19 25.20 -9.74
C ASP A 87 11.20 24.06 -9.44
N TRP A 88 9.94 24.40 -9.21
CA TRP A 88 8.90 23.42 -8.97
C TRP A 88 8.39 22.72 -10.24
N GLY A 89 8.85 23.18 -11.41
CA GLY A 89 8.40 22.63 -12.67
C GLY A 89 6.96 23.02 -13.01
N SER A 90 6.32 22.22 -13.86
CA SER A 90 4.94 22.46 -14.28
C SER A 90 4.32 21.18 -14.86
N HIS A 91 2.99 21.12 -14.86
CA HIS A 91 2.27 20.10 -15.62
C HIS A 91 1.63 20.76 -16.87
N PRO A 92 1.88 20.24 -18.08
CA PRO A 92 1.35 20.87 -19.31
C PRO A 92 -0.13 20.64 -19.53
N GLY A 93 -0.77 19.81 -18.70
CA GLY A 93 -2.17 19.42 -18.83
C GLY A 93 -2.38 18.11 -19.59
N GLY A 94 -3.60 17.60 -19.54
CA GLY A 94 -3.99 16.37 -20.24
C GLY A 94 -3.23 15.12 -19.78
N ALA A 95 -2.82 14.30 -20.73
CA ALA A 95 -2.07 13.06 -20.48
C ALA A 95 -0.55 13.24 -20.58
N ASP A 96 -0.07 14.48 -20.77
CA ASP A 96 1.35 14.75 -20.89
C ASP A 96 2.06 14.63 -19.55
N ARG A 97 3.31 14.22 -19.59
CA ARG A 97 4.15 14.08 -18.40
C ARG A 97 4.53 15.46 -17.85
N ALA A 98 4.51 15.62 -16.54
CA ALA A 98 4.97 16.83 -15.89
C ALA A 98 6.46 17.12 -16.18
N VAL A 99 6.80 18.41 -16.23
CA VAL A 99 8.18 18.88 -16.10
C VAL A 99 8.52 18.83 -14.61
N ALA A 100 9.37 17.89 -14.24
CA ALA A 100 9.66 17.60 -12.84
C ALA A 100 10.34 18.78 -12.12
N PRO A 101 10.09 18.96 -10.82
CA PRO A 101 10.85 19.86 -9.96
C PRO A 101 12.36 19.60 -10.03
N THR A 102 13.15 20.63 -9.83
CA THR A 102 14.62 20.53 -9.74
C THR A 102 15.13 21.13 -8.44
N GLY A 103 16.23 20.56 -7.92
CA GLY A 103 16.84 21.02 -6.67
C GLY A 103 15.91 20.85 -5.46
N VAL A 104 15.10 19.81 -5.45
CA VAL A 104 14.16 19.48 -4.36
C VAL A 104 14.94 19.23 -3.06
N LYS A 105 14.46 19.81 -1.98
CA LYS A 105 15.00 19.61 -0.63
C LYS A 105 13.88 19.44 0.38
N GLY A 106 14.12 18.60 1.38
CA GLY A 106 13.23 18.41 2.52
C GLY A 106 13.15 19.64 3.43
N PRO A 107 12.23 19.60 4.41
CA PRO A 107 11.97 20.73 5.31
C PRO A 107 13.19 21.24 6.10
N ASN A 108 14.14 20.37 6.40
CA ASN A 108 15.37 20.73 7.10
C ASN A 108 16.56 20.96 6.14
N GLY A 109 16.30 21.05 4.83
CA GLY A 109 17.30 21.27 3.80
C GLY A 109 18.01 20.01 3.29
N GLU A 110 17.55 18.83 3.66
CA GLU A 110 18.09 17.55 3.18
C GLU A 110 17.82 17.40 1.68
N THR A 111 18.80 16.86 0.98
CA THR A 111 18.61 16.47 -0.42
C THR A 111 18.13 15.02 -0.48
N PRO A 112 17.00 14.71 -1.15
CA PRO A 112 16.60 13.34 -1.37
C PRO A 112 17.74 12.53 -2.02
N PRO A 113 17.94 11.26 -1.57
CA PRO A 113 18.96 10.41 -2.17
C PRO A 113 18.73 10.23 -3.68
N SER A 114 19.80 10.11 -4.44
CA SER A 114 19.75 9.61 -5.82
C SER A 114 19.65 8.07 -5.80
N ASP A 115 19.15 7.52 -6.91
CA ASP A 115 19.07 6.07 -7.15
C ASP A 115 18.22 5.30 -6.12
N MET A 116 17.18 5.89 -5.58
CA MET A 116 16.24 5.19 -4.71
C MET A 116 15.53 4.07 -5.45
N LEU A 117 15.44 2.90 -4.83
CA LEU A 117 14.82 1.73 -5.45
C LEU A 117 13.43 1.47 -4.86
N LEU A 118 12.46 1.26 -5.76
CA LEU A 118 11.16 0.66 -5.45
C LEU A 118 11.23 -0.83 -5.83
N TYR A 119 11.47 -1.69 -4.86
CA TYR A 119 11.45 -3.14 -5.06
C TYR A 119 10.04 -3.63 -5.34
N ALA A 120 9.87 -4.45 -6.37
CA ALA A 120 8.59 -5.06 -6.72
C ALA A 120 8.81 -6.49 -7.23
N PRO A 121 7.80 -7.38 -7.15
CA PRO A 121 7.89 -8.69 -7.78
C PRO A 121 8.11 -8.59 -9.28
N GLY A 122 8.90 -9.50 -9.84
CA GLY A 122 9.12 -9.56 -11.28
C GLY A 122 7.84 -9.94 -12.06
N ALA A 123 7.69 -9.44 -13.28
CA ALA A 123 6.49 -9.62 -14.10
C ALA A 123 6.15 -11.11 -14.40
N GLY A 124 7.14 -12.01 -14.38
CA GLY A 124 6.90 -13.44 -14.53
C GLY A 124 6.24 -14.11 -13.32
N TYR A 125 6.27 -13.45 -12.16
CA TYR A 125 5.63 -13.92 -10.93
C TYR A 125 4.35 -13.10 -10.64
N ASP A 126 4.43 -11.79 -10.69
CA ASP A 126 3.32 -10.87 -10.39
C ASP A 126 3.31 -9.69 -11.38
N PRO A 127 2.67 -9.86 -12.54
CA PRO A 127 2.64 -8.81 -13.56
C PRO A 127 1.89 -7.56 -13.09
N LEU A 128 0.91 -7.68 -12.19
CA LEU A 128 0.10 -6.56 -11.72
C LEU A 128 0.96 -5.60 -10.88
N ARG A 129 1.64 -6.13 -9.87
CA ARG A 129 2.52 -5.32 -9.01
C ARG A 129 3.75 -4.84 -9.77
N SER A 130 4.31 -5.66 -10.65
CA SER A 130 5.42 -5.24 -11.51
C SER A 130 5.04 -4.02 -12.35
N THR A 131 3.87 -4.06 -13.00
CA THR A 131 3.37 -2.94 -13.80
C THR A 131 3.10 -1.70 -12.95
N MET A 132 2.38 -1.85 -11.84
CA MET A 132 2.07 -0.74 -10.93
C MET A 132 3.34 -0.06 -10.42
N SER A 133 4.41 -0.81 -10.15
CA SER A 133 5.67 -0.24 -9.67
C SER A 133 6.32 0.72 -10.67
N LEU A 134 6.19 0.45 -11.96
CA LEU A 134 6.71 1.32 -13.02
C LEU A 134 5.97 2.68 -13.03
N PHE A 135 4.64 2.64 -12.91
CA PHE A 135 3.84 3.87 -12.84
C PHE A 135 4.14 4.68 -11.60
N ILE A 136 4.22 4.04 -10.42
CA ILE A 136 4.52 4.75 -9.18
C ILE A 136 5.93 5.38 -9.23
N ALA A 137 6.93 4.67 -9.73
CA ALA A 137 8.26 5.24 -9.89
C ALA A 137 8.26 6.45 -10.85
N ASP A 138 7.53 6.36 -11.97
CA ASP A 138 7.39 7.49 -12.91
C ASP A 138 6.69 8.69 -12.25
N TRP A 139 5.62 8.48 -11.49
CA TRP A 139 4.96 9.56 -10.75
C TRP A 139 5.86 10.21 -9.71
N MET A 140 6.66 9.42 -8.98
CA MET A 140 7.65 9.96 -8.04
C MET A 140 8.73 10.79 -8.76
N GLN A 141 9.17 10.35 -9.95
CA GLN A 141 10.07 11.14 -10.80
C GLN A 141 9.44 12.46 -11.26
N GLN A 142 8.13 12.48 -11.53
CA GLN A 142 7.40 13.69 -11.87
C GLN A 142 7.29 14.68 -10.69
N LEU A 143 7.55 14.25 -9.47
CA LEU A 143 7.71 15.09 -8.27
C LEU A 143 9.18 15.45 -7.98
N GLY A 144 10.12 15.08 -8.87
CA GLY A 144 11.54 15.39 -8.72
C GLY A 144 12.33 14.42 -7.84
N PHE A 145 11.77 13.26 -7.52
CA PHE A 145 12.46 12.23 -6.76
C PHE A 145 13.08 11.18 -7.70
N ASP A 146 14.36 10.91 -7.51
CA ASP A 146 15.08 9.92 -8.34
C ASP A 146 14.78 8.49 -7.84
N VAL A 147 13.69 7.93 -8.34
CA VAL A 147 13.20 6.61 -7.98
C VAL A 147 13.14 5.71 -9.19
N THR A 148 13.71 4.51 -9.08
CA THR A 148 13.65 3.48 -10.12
C THR A 148 12.92 2.25 -9.61
N ALA A 149 11.90 1.80 -10.35
CA ALA A 149 11.28 0.51 -10.10
C ALA A 149 12.28 -0.63 -10.34
N ARG A 150 12.36 -1.56 -9.37
CA ARG A 150 13.26 -2.71 -9.41
C ARG A 150 12.49 -4.03 -9.34
N PRO A 151 11.81 -4.45 -10.41
CA PRO A 151 11.20 -5.77 -10.47
C PRO A 151 12.26 -6.86 -10.25
N THR A 152 12.05 -7.73 -9.26
CA THR A 152 13.04 -8.74 -8.86
C THR A 152 12.37 -10.01 -8.32
N GLY A 153 13.16 -11.00 -7.92
CA GLY A 153 12.66 -12.22 -7.29
C GLY A 153 12.02 -11.96 -5.94
N PHE A 154 10.93 -12.67 -5.63
CA PHE A 154 10.21 -12.53 -4.36
C PHE A 154 11.15 -12.72 -3.15
N SER A 155 12.01 -13.75 -3.17
CA SER A 155 12.97 -14.01 -2.09
C SER A 155 13.95 -12.86 -1.86
N VAL A 156 14.34 -12.14 -2.91
CA VAL A 156 15.24 -10.97 -2.80
C VAL A 156 14.55 -9.83 -2.05
N ILE A 157 13.24 -9.62 -2.32
CA ILE A 157 12.48 -8.59 -1.59
C ILE A 157 12.34 -8.98 -0.13
N VAL A 158 11.94 -10.24 0.15
CA VAL A 158 11.78 -10.74 1.52
C VAL A 158 13.07 -10.61 2.31
N ASP A 159 14.19 -11.04 1.75
CA ASP A 159 15.51 -10.92 2.38
C ASP A 159 15.88 -9.46 2.67
N LYS A 160 15.52 -8.56 1.76
CA LYS A 160 15.82 -7.13 1.92
C LYS A 160 14.98 -6.44 3.00
N VAL A 161 13.68 -6.77 3.10
CA VAL A 161 12.74 -5.98 3.92
C VAL A 161 12.33 -6.65 5.23
N PHE A 162 12.55 -7.98 5.39
CA PHE A 162 12.19 -8.73 6.60
C PHE A 162 13.41 -9.20 7.41
N THR A 163 14.63 -8.89 6.97
CA THR A 163 15.84 -9.19 7.73
C THR A 163 16.12 -8.00 8.65
N PRO A 164 16.20 -8.19 9.99
CA PRO A 164 16.37 -7.10 10.95
C PRO A 164 17.58 -6.21 10.64
N GLU A 165 18.69 -6.80 10.23
CA GLU A 165 19.93 -6.09 9.91
C GLU A 165 19.79 -5.18 8.67
N ASN A 166 18.78 -5.40 7.83
CA ASN A 166 18.53 -4.64 6.61
C ASN A 166 17.35 -3.65 6.75
N CYS A 167 16.76 -3.52 7.92
CA CYS A 167 15.51 -2.78 8.12
C CYS A 167 15.57 -1.30 7.70
N GLU A 168 16.75 -0.70 7.64
CA GLU A 168 16.96 0.68 7.17
C GLU A 168 17.61 0.76 5.78
N ASP A 169 17.93 -0.38 5.15
CA ASP A 169 18.68 -0.44 3.88
C ASP A 169 17.79 -0.41 2.63
N TRP A 170 16.56 0.02 2.73
CA TRP A 170 15.62 0.13 1.62
C TRP A 170 14.74 1.38 1.76
N TYR A 171 14.20 1.89 0.67
CA TYR A 171 13.29 3.05 0.66
C TYR A 171 11.84 2.64 0.47
N PHE A 172 11.58 1.82 -0.55
CA PHE A 172 10.22 1.43 -0.94
C PHE A 172 10.18 -0.02 -1.39
N TYR A 173 9.08 -0.70 -1.08
CA TYR A 173 8.80 -2.00 -1.69
C TYR A 173 7.31 -2.19 -1.95
N MET A 174 7.01 -3.15 -2.80
CA MET A 174 5.66 -3.57 -3.13
C MET A 174 5.54 -5.09 -2.99
N LEU A 175 4.68 -5.53 -2.10
CA LEU A 175 4.29 -6.93 -1.93
C LEU A 175 2.78 -7.02 -1.72
N GLY A 176 2.25 -8.23 -1.72
CA GLY A 176 0.88 -8.55 -1.33
C GLY A 176 0.86 -9.41 -0.08
N TRP A 177 -0.23 -9.30 0.66
CA TRP A 177 -0.49 -10.08 1.84
C TRP A 177 -1.69 -11.00 1.61
N GLY A 178 -1.60 -12.25 2.08
CA GLY A 178 -2.76 -13.08 2.31
C GLY A 178 -3.34 -12.72 3.67
N LEU A 179 -4.53 -12.16 3.69
CA LEU A 179 -5.19 -11.73 4.93
C LEU A 179 -6.12 -12.82 5.45
N SER A 180 -6.29 -12.92 6.76
CA SER A 180 -7.26 -13.80 7.39
C SER A 180 -8.68 -13.22 7.34
N ALA A 181 -9.69 -14.05 7.58
CA ALA A 181 -11.08 -13.58 7.65
C ALA A 181 -11.32 -12.65 8.86
N PHE A 182 -10.53 -12.76 9.93
CA PHE A 182 -10.55 -11.83 11.05
C PHE A 182 -9.51 -10.74 10.83
N PRO A 183 -9.88 -9.46 10.89
CA PRO A 183 -9.01 -8.36 10.48
C PRO A 183 -8.11 -7.86 11.63
N ASP A 184 -7.20 -8.71 12.09
CA ASP A 184 -6.18 -8.41 13.11
C ASP A 184 -4.82 -7.98 12.52
N HIS A 185 -4.69 -8.01 11.20
CA HIS A 185 -3.45 -7.68 10.50
C HIS A 185 -2.93 -6.24 10.72
N PRO A 186 -3.73 -5.20 11.04
CA PRO A 186 -3.17 -3.89 11.33
C PRO A 186 -2.20 -3.89 12.53
N GLU A 187 -2.46 -4.70 13.56
CA GLU A 187 -1.52 -4.88 14.67
C GLU A 187 -0.18 -5.45 14.17
N ALA A 188 -0.24 -6.55 13.39
CA ALA A 188 0.97 -7.20 12.90
C ALA A 188 1.84 -6.27 12.05
N PHE A 189 1.21 -5.44 11.21
CA PHE A 189 1.92 -4.64 10.20
C PHE A 189 2.32 -3.25 10.67
N PHE A 190 1.71 -2.72 11.74
CA PHE A 190 1.88 -1.31 12.11
C PHE A 190 2.13 -1.05 13.60
N ALA A 191 1.85 -1.99 14.51
CA ALA A 191 2.17 -1.78 15.90
C ALA A 191 3.69 -1.60 16.10
N SER A 192 4.10 -0.62 16.88
CA SER A 192 5.51 -0.26 17.03
C SER A 192 6.36 -1.39 17.59
N TYR A 193 5.80 -2.21 18.48
CA TYR A 193 6.47 -3.36 19.08
C TYR A 193 6.65 -4.56 18.10
N ASN A 194 6.07 -4.48 16.90
CA ASN A 194 6.27 -5.43 15.82
C ASN A 194 7.29 -4.94 14.77
N ASP A 195 8.14 -3.97 15.12
CA ASP A 195 9.16 -3.44 14.22
C ASP A 195 10.04 -4.55 13.65
N THR A 196 10.30 -4.47 12.34
CA THR A 196 11.13 -5.47 11.65
C THR A 196 12.57 -5.45 12.13
N CYS A 197 13.11 -4.31 12.58
CA CYS A 197 14.43 -4.24 13.20
C CYS A 197 14.54 -5.11 14.48
N GLU A 198 13.39 -5.40 15.10
CA GLU A 198 13.28 -6.28 16.26
C GLU A 198 12.73 -7.68 15.89
N GLY A 199 12.65 -7.99 14.58
CA GLY A 199 12.19 -9.29 14.08
C GLY A 199 10.67 -9.42 13.90
N GLY A 200 9.91 -8.32 13.93
CA GLY A 200 8.48 -8.28 13.68
C GLY A 200 8.09 -8.12 12.20
N TYR A 201 6.83 -7.79 11.96
CA TYR A 201 6.24 -7.63 10.62
C TYR A 201 5.93 -6.17 10.25
N ASN A 202 6.12 -5.23 11.16
CA ASN A 202 6.01 -3.79 10.87
C ASN A 202 7.24 -3.35 10.04
N THR A 203 7.22 -3.70 8.78
CA THR A 203 8.32 -3.39 7.84
C THR A 203 8.54 -1.89 7.66
N PRO A 204 7.50 -1.02 7.62
CA PRO A 204 7.71 0.42 7.60
C PRO A 204 8.54 0.98 8.75
N GLY A 205 8.52 0.34 9.92
CA GLY A 205 8.99 0.94 11.17
C GLY A 205 8.06 2.04 11.66
N PHE A 206 6.78 1.91 11.34
CA PHE A 206 5.76 2.85 11.78
C PHE A 206 5.68 2.87 13.30
N ASN A 207 5.71 4.06 13.88
CA ASN A 207 5.67 4.26 15.32
C ASN A 207 4.71 5.39 15.64
N ASN A 208 3.56 5.04 16.20
CA ASN A 208 2.50 5.99 16.58
C ASN A 208 1.85 5.51 17.87
N ALA A 209 1.99 6.28 18.95
CA ALA A 209 1.49 5.91 20.27
C ALA A 209 -0.04 5.80 20.34
N ASP A 210 -0.77 6.61 19.58
CA ASP A 210 -2.24 6.55 19.53
C ASP A 210 -2.71 5.29 18.81
N PHE A 211 -2.00 4.90 17.75
CA PHE A 211 -2.25 3.63 17.06
C PHE A 211 -2.01 2.43 18.00
N ASP A 212 -0.88 2.40 18.69
CA ASP A 212 -0.55 1.32 19.64
C ASP A 212 -1.57 1.23 20.79
N ALA A 213 -2.06 2.37 21.25
CA ALA A 213 -3.13 2.41 22.26
C ALA A 213 -4.43 1.79 21.73
N LEU A 214 -4.82 2.12 20.49
CA LEU A 214 -6.01 1.54 19.85
C LEU A 214 -5.86 0.03 19.63
N VAL A 215 -4.69 -0.46 19.27
CA VAL A 215 -4.39 -1.91 19.20
C VAL A 215 -4.61 -2.56 20.57
N GLY A 216 -4.11 -1.94 21.64
CA GLY A 216 -4.29 -2.41 23.00
C GLY A 216 -5.77 -2.48 23.46
N GLU A 217 -6.61 -1.57 22.96
CA GLU A 217 -8.06 -1.59 23.22
C GLU A 217 -8.77 -2.62 22.30
N PHE A 218 -8.37 -2.73 21.03
CA PHE A 218 -8.89 -3.70 20.10
C PHE A 218 -8.75 -5.14 20.62
N ASN A 219 -7.58 -5.47 21.17
CA ASN A 219 -7.29 -6.78 21.77
C ASN A 219 -8.10 -7.09 23.03
N LYS A 220 -8.75 -6.08 23.63
CA LYS A 220 -9.64 -6.21 24.79
C LYS A 220 -11.12 -6.12 24.42
N ALA A 221 -11.45 -5.83 23.17
CA ALA A 221 -12.83 -5.66 22.72
C ALA A 221 -13.66 -6.91 23.05
N LYS A 222 -14.84 -6.68 23.59
CA LYS A 222 -15.75 -7.78 24.03
C LYS A 222 -16.85 -8.07 23.03
N THR A 223 -17.02 -7.20 22.05
CA THR A 223 -18.03 -7.33 21.00
C THR A 223 -17.43 -7.02 19.64
N VAL A 224 -17.99 -7.62 18.60
CA VAL A 224 -17.59 -7.34 17.21
C VAL A 224 -17.80 -5.86 16.86
N ALA A 225 -18.88 -5.25 17.34
CA ALA A 225 -19.15 -3.84 17.09
C ALA A 225 -18.07 -2.91 17.69
N GLU A 226 -17.60 -3.22 18.89
CA GLU A 226 -16.50 -2.49 19.53
C GLU A 226 -15.19 -2.68 18.74
N ALA A 227 -14.87 -3.90 18.34
CA ALA A 227 -13.68 -4.19 17.53
C ALA A 227 -13.73 -3.46 16.16
N ILE A 228 -14.88 -3.43 15.50
CA ILE A 228 -15.08 -2.67 14.25
C ILE A 228 -14.79 -1.19 14.47
N ALA A 229 -15.36 -0.57 15.49
CA ALA A 229 -15.16 0.84 15.76
C ALA A 229 -13.70 1.21 16.06
N LEU A 230 -12.97 0.34 16.76
CA LEU A 230 -11.54 0.50 17.04
C LEU A 230 -10.69 0.31 15.78
N SER A 231 -11.02 -0.70 14.97
CA SER A 231 -10.35 -0.94 13.68
C SER A 231 -10.49 0.27 12.75
N GLN A 232 -11.68 0.85 12.64
CA GLN A 232 -11.90 2.04 11.82
C GLN A 232 -11.13 3.27 12.33
N GLN A 233 -10.93 3.41 13.65
CA GLN A 233 -10.07 4.46 14.20
C GLN A 233 -8.59 4.21 13.88
N MET A 234 -8.12 2.97 13.94
CA MET A 234 -6.77 2.60 13.48
C MET A 234 -6.57 2.93 12.00
N GLU A 235 -7.54 2.59 11.13
CA GLU A 235 -7.47 2.94 9.71
C GLU A 235 -7.40 4.45 9.47
N ALA A 236 -8.14 5.26 10.24
CA ALA A 236 -8.08 6.71 10.11
C ALA A 236 -6.66 7.26 10.38
N ILE A 237 -5.95 6.71 11.36
CA ILE A 237 -4.53 7.05 11.59
C ILE A 237 -3.67 6.61 10.40
N LEU A 238 -3.91 5.42 9.86
CA LEU A 238 -3.14 4.93 8.72
C LEU A 238 -3.40 5.73 7.44
N PHE A 239 -4.60 6.26 7.22
CA PHE A 239 -4.88 7.21 6.13
C PHE A 239 -4.12 8.52 6.29
N GLU A 240 -4.02 9.03 7.52
CA GLU A 240 -3.31 10.28 7.81
C GLU A 240 -1.78 10.09 7.70
N GLU A 241 -1.25 9.03 8.29
CA GLU A 241 0.19 8.81 8.39
C GLU A 241 0.81 8.14 7.15
N MET A 242 0.02 7.42 6.38
CA MET A 242 0.38 6.78 5.11
C MET A 242 1.67 5.92 5.18
N PRO A 243 1.83 5.00 6.14
CA PRO A 243 2.99 4.10 6.14
C PRO A 243 2.95 3.12 4.97
N TYR A 244 1.75 2.75 4.53
CA TYR A 244 1.48 2.04 3.28
C TYR A 244 0.59 2.89 2.36
N LEU A 245 0.95 2.96 1.10
CA LEU A 245 0.01 3.25 0.03
C LEU A 245 -0.61 1.91 -0.40
N VAL A 246 -1.84 1.67 0.05
CA VAL A 246 -2.61 0.49 -0.37
C VAL A 246 -3.03 0.68 -1.81
N LEU A 247 -2.93 -0.38 -2.62
CA LEU A 247 -3.08 -0.24 -4.06
C LEU A 247 -4.33 -0.91 -4.58
N PHE A 248 -4.46 -2.21 -4.36
CA PHE A 248 -5.56 -3.00 -4.91
C PHE A 248 -5.68 -4.35 -4.22
N ASN A 249 -6.85 -4.93 -4.36
CA ASN A 249 -7.14 -6.31 -4.03
C ASN A 249 -7.26 -7.13 -5.32
N VAL A 250 -6.74 -8.34 -5.33
CA VAL A 250 -6.87 -9.26 -6.46
C VAL A 250 -7.93 -10.30 -6.11
N PRO A 251 -9.07 -10.34 -6.82
CA PRO A 251 -10.05 -11.38 -6.63
C PRO A 251 -9.46 -12.76 -6.88
N THR A 252 -9.74 -13.70 -6.02
CA THR A 252 -9.36 -15.10 -6.23
C THR A 252 -10.29 -15.69 -7.28
N LEU A 253 -9.73 -16.23 -8.36
CA LEU A 253 -10.46 -16.91 -9.41
C LEU A 253 -10.17 -18.41 -9.34
N GLU A 254 -11.21 -19.19 -9.08
CA GLU A 254 -11.13 -20.64 -9.04
C GLU A 254 -11.91 -21.25 -10.20
N VAL A 255 -11.27 -22.18 -10.90
CA VAL A 255 -11.87 -22.87 -12.04
C VAL A 255 -11.93 -24.36 -11.76
N TYR A 256 -13.11 -24.93 -11.85
CA TYR A 256 -13.33 -26.36 -11.66
C TYR A 256 -14.32 -26.93 -12.66
N ARG A 257 -14.35 -28.26 -12.77
CA ARG A 257 -15.27 -28.93 -13.69
C ARG A 257 -16.71 -28.77 -13.21
N ASN A 258 -17.66 -28.69 -14.14
CA ASN A 258 -19.10 -28.50 -13.85
C ASN A 258 -19.76 -29.68 -13.11
N ASN A 259 -19.09 -30.82 -12.98
CA ASN A 259 -19.54 -31.96 -12.19
C ASN A 259 -18.99 -31.96 -10.74
N VAL A 260 -18.34 -30.88 -10.32
CA VAL A 260 -17.79 -30.71 -8.97
C VAL A 260 -18.68 -29.73 -8.21
N GLU A 261 -19.15 -30.11 -7.04
CA GLU A 261 -19.91 -29.24 -6.13
C GLU A 261 -19.03 -28.91 -4.90
N PHE A 262 -18.90 -27.61 -4.63
CA PHE A 262 -18.23 -27.12 -3.44
C PHE A 262 -19.26 -26.54 -2.48
N PRO A 263 -19.49 -27.17 -1.33
CA PRO A 263 -20.57 -26.75 -0.41
C PRO A 263 -20.27 -25.45 0.37
N PHE A 264 -19.08 -24.88 0.25
CA PHE A 264 -18.60 -23.83 1.16
C PHE A 264 -18.04 -22.58 0.47
N THR A 265 -18.20 -22.42 -0.84
CA THR A 265 -17.60 -21.32 -1.62
C THR A 265 -18.06 -19.93 -1.20
N ASP A 266 -19.24 -19.81 -0.59
CA ASP A 266 -19.79 -18.52 -0.16
C ASP A 266 -19.32 -18.10 1.25
N VAL A 267 -18.68 -19.00 2.00
CA VAL A 267 -18.37 -18.80 3.42
C VAL A 267 -16.87 -18.95 3.73
N LEU A 268 -16.18 -19.71 2.90
CA LEU A 268 -14.74 -19.98 3.05
C LEU A 268 -14.01 -19.41 1.84
N ASP A 269 -12.75 -19.04 2.04
CA ASP A 269 -11.87 -18.42 1.02
C ASP A 269 -11.60 -19.30 -0.22
N GLY A 270 -12.61 -19.98 -0.73
CA GLY A 270 -12.52 -20.87 -1.87
C GLY A 270 -11.68 -22.14 -1.61
N LEU A 271 -11.16 -22.74 -2.67
CA LEU A 271 -10.38 -23.98 -2.62
C LEU A 271 -9.03 -23.82 -1.91
N THR A 272 -8.47 -22.62 -1.90
CA THR A 272 -7.15 -22.34 -1.35
C THR A 272 -7.16 -22.05 0.15
N GLY A 273 -8.29 -21.61 0.70
CA GLY A 273 -8.41 -21.13 2.08
C GLY A 273 -8.43 -22.22 3.17
N THR A 274 -8.61 -23.47 2.82
CA THR A 274 -8.85 -24.55 3.82
C THR A 274 -7.70 -25.54 4.00
N GLY A 275 -6.51 -25.21 3.59
CA GLY A 275 -5.31 -25.95 3.98
C GLY A 275 -5.34 -27.47 3.70
N GLY A 276 -5.94 -27.91 2.61
CA GLY A 276 -5.88 -29.31 2.17
C GLY A 276 -7.00 -30.24 2.64
N GLY A 277 -8.01 -29.74 3.37
CA GLY A 277 -9.16 -30.53 3.79
C GLY A 277 -10.26 -30.73 2.75
N TYR A 278 -10.21 -29.99 1.63
CA TYR A 278 -11.26 -29.96 0.61
C TYR A 278 -11.53 -31.24 -0.15
N PRO A 279 -10.54 -32.07 -0.54
CA PRO A 279 -10.85 -33.25 -1.33
C PRO A 279 -11.85 -34.20 -0.66
N SER A 280 -11.94 -34.16 0.67
CA SER A 280 -12.90 -34.99 1.44
C SER A 280 -14.29 -34.35 1.52
N LEU A 281 -14.45 -33.07 1.17
CA LEU A 281 -15.70 -32.34 1.26
C LEU A 281 -16.33 -32.07 -0.11
N VAL A 282 -15.61 -32.37 -1.17
CA VAL A 282 -16.05 -32.15 -2.55
C VAL A 282 -16.89 -33.31 -3.03
N LYS A 283 -18.08 -32.99 -3.53
CA LYS A 283 -18.93 -33.98 -4.21
C LYS A 283 -18.66 -33.95 -5.70
N VAL A 284 -18.34 -35.08 -6.27
CA VAL A 284 -18.19 -35.28 -7.72
C VAL A 284 -19.34 -36.10 -8.23
N SER A 285 -20.15 -35.53 -9.13
CA SER A 285 -21.18 -36.27 -9.85
C SER A 285 -20.58 -36.93 -11.09
N SER A 286 -21.00 -38.15 -11.35
CA SER A 286 -20.58 -38.96 -12.53
C SER A 286 -21.20 -38.45 -13.81
#